data_e9447d91aaf79071bec73d01f869cb3c
#
_entry.id   e9447d91aaf79071bec73d01f869cb3c
#
_cell.length_a   1.000
_cell.length_b   1.000
_cell.length_c   1.000
_cell.angle_alpha   90.00
_cell.angle_beta   90.00
_cell.angle_gamma   90.00
#
_symmetry.space_group_name_H-M   'P 1'
#
loop_
_entity.id
_entity.type
_entity.pdbx_description
1 polymer ?
#
loop_
_entity_poly.entity_id
_entity_poly.type
_entity_poly.pdbx_seq_one_letter_code
_entity_poly.pdbx_strand_id
1 'polypeptide(L)'
;MIKLFKNYAKIDTANTTLLLASGQGKVFKVYYGKKIKDDTSYLPIIDHDFFELFSSTDDTYYSNMFMSCNGEGNNIENMVRIINEDSTFVSRFKFVDFQIVDVNKPFNEFPHTLNKEETLEITYIDEITNVTLKQYISVFKNSDVLSSYLKVENTSNQNINIQRLLSLQLDFEASEAIMYTLDGAWCRERNINKHHVKNTICMIESRSGFSSNLHNPFVIFEIENEGYFSSNLVYSGNHKELIESTFSYWNRFN
;
A
#
# COMPACT_ATOMS: atom_id res chain seq x y z
N MET A 1 -5.12 4.94 17.10
CA MET A 1 -6.45 4.36 17.45
C MET A 1 -7.22 4.05 16.18
N ILE A 2 -7.76 2.85 16.09
CA ILE A 2 -8.50 2.38 14.90
C ILE A 2 -9.99 2.36 15.23
N LYS A 3 -10.82 2.89 14.33
CA LYS A 3 -12.28 2.86 14.44
C LYS A 3 -12.88 2.25 13.20
N LEU A 4 -13.74 1.26 13.37
CA LEU A 4 -14.43 0.59 12.29
C LEU A 4 -15.87 1.08 12.18
N PHE A 5 -16.31 1.32 10.95
CA PHE A 5 -17.67 1.62 10.56
C PHE A 5 -18.09 0.59 9.49
N LYS A 6 -19.37 0.56 9.14
CA LYS A 6 -19.89 -0.47 8.20
C LYS A 6 -19.01 -0.70 6.95
N ASN A 7 -18.59 0.40 6.29
CA ASN A 7 -17.82 0.34 5.04
C ASN A 7 -16.48 1.10 5.16
N TYR A 8 -16.08 1.53 6.36
CA TYR A 8 -14.91 2.38 6.56
C TYR A 8 -14.05 1.90 7.71
N ALA A 9 -12.75 2.10 7.55
CA ALA A 9 -11.77 2.00 8.62
C ALA A 9 -11.03 3.34 8.75
N LYS A 10 -11.17 3.99 9.91
CA LYS A 10 -10.43 5.21 10.27
C LYS A 10 -9.27 4.83 11.17
N ILE A 11 -8.07 5.16 10.75
CA ILE A 11 -6.82 4.84 11.42
C ILE A 11 -6.14 6.14 11.81
N ASP A 12 -6.21 6.48 13.09
CA ASP A 12 -5.60 7.67 13.65
C ASP A 12 -4.25 7.35 14.30
N THR A 13 -3.24 8.10 13.90
CA THR A 13 -1.95 8.20 14.57
C THR A 13 -1.95 9.34 15.59
N ALA A 14 -0.78 9.83 16.01
CA ALA A 14 -0.70 11.00 16.89
C ALA A 14 -1.31 12.25 16.22
N ASN A 15 -0.89 12.55 14.96
CA ASN A 15 -1.23 13.78 14.24
C ASN A 15 -1.84 13.55 12.86
N THR A 16 -1.92 12.30 12.38
CA THR A 16 -2.44 11.99 11.05
C THR A 16 -3.63 11.02 11.10
N THR A 17 -4.39 10.99 10.02
CA THR A 17 -5.47 10.03 9.79
C THR A 17 -5.28 9.38 8.43
N LEU A 18 -5.37 8.05 8.39
CA LEU A 18 -5.62 7.27 7.18
C LEU A 18 -7.07 6.80 7.21
N LEU A 19 -7.85 7.17 6.20
CA LEU A 19 -9.24 6.73 6.04
C LEU A 19 -9.35 5.82 4.84
N LEU A 20 -9.84 4.61 5.08
CA LEU A 20 -10.10 3.60 4.06
C LEU A 20 -11.60 3.40 3.92
N ALA A 21 -12.05 3.18 2.69
CA ALA A 21 -13.44 2.83 2.37
C ALA A 21 -13.49 1.53 1.57
N SER A 22 -14.47 0.68 1.86
CA SER A 22 -14.76 -0.51 1.06
C SER A 22 -15.96 -0.28 0.16
N GLY A 23 -15.83 -0.62 -1.13
CA GLY A 23 -16.92 -0.52 -2.10
C GLY A 23 -16.64 -1.36 -3.34
N GLN A 24 -17.67 -1.89 -3.98
CA GLN A 24 -17.56 -2.73 -5.18
C GLN A 24 -16.56 -3.90 -5.03
N GLY A 25 -16.42 -4.42 -3.81
CA GLY A 25 -15.48 -5.51 -3.51
C GLY A 25 -14.01 -5.08 -3.39
N LYS A 26 -13.71 -3.78 -3.34
CA LYS A 26 -12.36 -3.22 -3.23
C LYS A 26 -12.24 -2.37 -1.97
N VAL A 27 -10.99 -2.05 -1.61
CA VAL A 27 -10.67 -1.06 -0.58
C VAL A 27 -9.90 0.08 -1.21
N PHE A 28 -10.32 1.29 -0.88
CA PHE A 28 -9.75 2.53 -1.40
C PHE A 28 -9.20 3.39 -0.28
N LYS A 29 -8.10 4.08 -0.54
CA LYS A 29 -7.63 5.19 0.30
C LYS A 29 -8.50 6.41 -0.02
N VAL A 30 -9.29 6.85 0.95
CA VAL A 30 -10.12 8.05 0.83
C VAL A 30 -9.35 9.29 1.23
N TYR A 31 -8.56 9.16 2.29
CA TYR A 31 -7.79 10.26 2.85
C TYR A 31 -6.54 9.74 3.54
N TYR A 32 -5.44 10.46 3.40
CA TYR A 32 -4.26 10.30 4.23
C TYR A 32 -3.59 11.67 4.43
N GLY A 33 -3.54 12.14 5.63
CA GLY A 33 -3.00 13.46 5.92
C GLY A 33 -3.21 13.87 7.38
N LYS A 34 -3.33 15.16 7.64
CA LYS A 34 -3.51 15.73 8.96
C LYS A 34 -4.73 15.14 9.67
N LYS A 35 -4.63 14.90 10.97
CA LYS A 35 -5.69 14.28 11.77
C LYS A 35 -7.03 15.01 11.63
N ILE A 36 -8.06 14.25 11.24
CA ILE A 36 -9.43 14.73 11.12
C ILE A 36 -10.23 14.42 12.40
N LYS A 37 -11.27 15.21 12.67
CA LYS A 37 -12.13 15.03 13.86
C LYS A 37 -12.86 13.68 13.83
N ASP A 38 -13.26 13.21 15.00
CA ASP A 38 -14.04 11.97 15.17
C ASP A 38 -15.53 12.09 14.76
N ASP A 39 -15.87 13.17 14.12
CA ASP A 39 -17.19 13.41 13.55
C ASP A 39 -17.35 12.56 12.28
N THR A 40 -18.43 11.81 12.17
CA THR A 40 -18.74 10.96 11.03
C THR A 40 -19.61 11.65 9.98
N SER A 41 -19.90 12.94 10.14
CA SER A 41 -20.76 13.72 9.24
C SER A 41 -20.25 13.79 7.80
N TYR A 42 -18.94 13.58 7.59
CA TYR A 42 -18.31 13.54 6.26
C TYR A 42 -18.51 12.21 5.52
N LEU A 43 -18.83 11.10 6.21
CA LEU A 43 -18.96 9.77 5.60
C LEU A 43 -20.06 9.71 4.53
N PRO A 44 -21.26 10.29 4.70
CA PRO A 44 -22.28 10.31 3.66
C PRO A 44 -21.87 11.06 2.39
N ILE A 45 -21.03 12.09 2.53
CA ILE A 45 -20.49 12.85 1.39
C ILE A 45 -19.52 11.97 0.60
N ILE A 46 -18.65 11.24 1.31
CA ILE A 46 -17.74 10.27 0.70
C ILE A 46 -18.51 9.15 -0.02
N ASP A 47 -19.56 8.60 0.60
CA ASP A 47 -20.38 7.56 -0.02
C ASP A 47 -20.99 8.02 -1.36
N HIS A 48 -21.52 9.23 -1.41
CA HIS A 48 -22.14 9.78 -2.60
C HIS A 48 -21.10 10.08 -3.69
N ASP A 49 -20.04 10.84 -3.36
CA ASP A 49 -19.12 11.35 -4.37
C ASP A 49 -18.09 10.31 -4.79
N PHE A 50 -17.65 9.44 -3.86
CA PHE A 50 -16.59 8.49 -4.10
C PHE A 50 -17.03 7.28 -4.93
N PHE A 51 -18.21 6.72 -4.66
CA PHE A 51 -18.69 5.52 -5.34
C PHE A 51 -19.48 5.79 -6.61
N GLU A 52 -20.07 6.97 -6.80
CA GLU A 52 -20.69 7.36 -8.08
C GLU A 52 -19.63 7.67 -9.15
N LEU A 53 -18.50 8.27 -8.78
CA LEU A 53 -17.40 8.54 -9.71
C LEU A 53 -16.76 7.26 -10.29
N PHE A 54 -16.80 6.13 -9.58
CA PHE A 54 -16.27 4.85 -10.05
C PHE A 54 -17.16 4.10 -11.05
N SER A 55 -18.31 4.62 -11.39
CA SER A 55 -19.20 4.04 -12.41
C SER A 55 -18.81 4.42 -13.85
N SER A 56 -17.90 5.36 -14.02
CA SER A 56 -17.43 5.79 -15.35
C SER A 56 -16.24 4.97 -15.83
N THR A 57 -16.08 4.89 -17.14
CA THR A 57 -14.96 4.19 -17.83
C THR A 57 -13.62 4.92 -17.75
N ASP A 58 -13.49 5.87 -16.82
CA ASP A 58 -12.33 6.73 -16.68
C ASP A 58 -11.19 6.06 -15.89
N ASP A 59 -9.95 6.45 -16.13
CA ASP A 59 -8.72 5.97 -15.44
C ASP A 59 -8.78 6.13 -13.89
N THR A 60 -9.72 6.93 -13.40
CA THR A 60 -10.00 7.12 -11.97
C THR A 60 -10.45 5.85 -11.24
N TYR A 61 -11.01 4.85 -11.95
CA TYR A 61 -11.45 3.59 -11.35
C TYR A 61 -10.33 2.80 -10.66
N TYR A 62 -9.10 2.97 -11.13
CA TYR A 62 -7.94 2.23 -10.62
C TYR A 62 -7.08 3.04 -9.65
N SER A 63 -7.36 4.31 -9.51
CA SER A 63 -6.67 5.20 -8.58
C SER A 63 -7.21 5.05 -7.15
N ASN A 64 -6.37 5.37 -6.17
CA ASN A 64 -6.66 5.25 -4.74
C ASN A 64 -6.98 3.82 -4.24
N MET A 65 -6.82 2.78 -5.06
CA MET A 65 -6.91 1.41 -4.57
C MET A 65 -5.85 1.17 -3.50
N PHE A 66 -6.25 0.61 -2.38
CA PHE A 66 -5.33 0.29 -1.27
C PHE A 66 -4.64 -1.07 -1.45
N MET A 67 -5.17 -1.90 -2.31
CA MET A 67 -4.56 -3.15 -2.79
C MET A 67 -4.94 -3.34 -4.25
N SER A 68 -3.98 -3.67 -5.10
CA SER A 68 -4.17 -3.95 -6.52
C SER A 68 -3.55 -5.28 -6.93
N CYS A 69 -4.15 -5.94 -7.91
CA CYS A 69 -3.66 -7.19 -8.48
C CYS A 69 -3.78 -7.21 -10.00
N ASN A 70 -3.13 -8.17 -10.63
CA ASN A 70 -3.22 -8.37 -12.08
C ASN A 70 -4.57 -8.95 -12.49
N GLY A 71 -5.04 -8.60 -13.68
CA GLY A 71 -6.23 -9.19 -14.30
C GLY A 71 -7.51 -8.36 -14.16
N GLU A 72 -7.42 -7.18 -13.54
CA GLU A 72 -8.56 -6.28 -13.32
C GLU A 72 -8.51 -5.00 -14.18
N GLY A 73 -7.69 -5.00 -15.23
CA GLY A 73 -7.55 -3.84 -16.12
C GLY A 73 -6.66 -2.73 -15.58
N ASN A 74 -6.06 -2.90 -14.41
CA ASN A 74 -5.12 -1.94 -13.85
C ASN A 74 -3.78 -2.02 -14.60
N ASN A 75 -3.46 -0.98 -15.37
CA ASN A 75 -2.28 -0.92 -16.23
C ASN A 75 -1.04 -0.32 -15.53
N ILE A 76 -1.18 0.09 -14.26
CA ILE A 76 -0.11 0.60 -13.42
C ILE A 76 0.51 -0.57 -12.64
N GLU A 77 1.73 -0.42 -12.11
CA GLU A 77 2.36 -1.46 -11.29
C GLU A 77 1.46 -1.91 -10.14
N ASN A 78 1.16 -3.20 -10.13
CA ASN A 78 0.28 -3.81 -9.14
C ASN A 78 1.05 -4.28 -7.91
N MET A 79 0.40 -4.17 -6.76
CA MET A 79 0.93 -4.61 -5.47
C MET A 79 1.12 -6.14 -5.40
N VAL A 80 0.17 -6.89 -5.98
CA VAL A 80 0.15 -8.35 -5.93
C VAL A 80 0.15 -8.92 -7.35
N ARG A 81 1.04 -9.89 -7.60
CA ARG A 81 1.10 -10.64 -8.85
C ARG A 81 1.28 -12.12 -8.57
N ILE A 82 0.27 -12.89 -8.91
CA ILE A 82 0.23 -14.35 -8.77
C ILE A 82 0.13 -14.98 -10.15
N ILE A 83 0.88 -16.06 -10.36
CA ILE A 83 0.68 -16.97 -11.49
C ILE A 83 -0.05 -18.18 -10.96
N ASN A 84 -1.19 -18.48 -11.56
CA ASN A 84 -2.00 -19.64 -11.27
C ASN A 84 -1.37 -20.92 -11.84
N GLU A 85 -1.85 -22.08 -11.43
CA GLU A 85 -1.35 -23.38 -11.90
C GLU A 85 -1.47 -23.56 -13.43
N ASP A 86 -2.50 -22.98 -14.04
CA ASP A 86 -2.71 -22.93 -15.49
C ASP A 86 -1.86 -21.90 -16.23
N SER A 87 -0.90 -21.27 -15.54
CA SER A 87 -0.03 -20.20 -16.04
C SER A 87 -0.73 -18.88 -16.36
N THR A 88 -1.97 -18.69 -15.98
CA THR A 88 -2.64 -17.38 -16.09
C THR A 88 -2.19 -16.43 -15.00
N PHE A 89 -2.30 -15.09 -15.26
CA PHE A 89 -1.97 -14.03 -14.32
C PHE A 89 -3.19 -13.34 -13.73
N VAL A 90 -4.37 -13.93 -13.89
CA VAL A 90 -5.62 -13.29 -13.49
C VAL A 90 -5.90 -13.60 -12.02
N SER A 91 -6.08 -12.57 -11.22
CA SER A 91 -6.57 -12.63 -9.86
C SER A 91 -7.73 -11.66 -9.69
N ARG A 92 -8.72 -12.01 -8.87
CA ARG A 92 -9.89 -11.19 -8.54
C ARG A 92 -10.11 -11.16 -7.05
N PHE A 93 -9.21 -10.47 -6.36
CA PHE A 93 -9.34 -10.29 -4.92
C PHE A 93 -10.51 -9.37 -4.59
N LYS A 94 -11.47 -9.90 -3.85
CA LYS A 94 -12.58 -9.13 -3.29
C LYS A 94 -12.40 -8.94 -1.79
N PHE A 95 -12.68 -7.72 -1.37
CA PHE A 95 -12.75 -7.35 0.04
C PHE A 95 -13.81 -8.19 0.76
N VAL A 96 -13.46 -8.68 1.93
CA VAL A 96 -14.34 -9.46 2.81
C VAL A 96 -14.68 -8.68 4.06
N ASP A 97 -13.66 -8.22 4.80
CA ASP A 97 -13.86 -7.67 6.13
C ASP A 97 -12.70 -6.79 6.62
N PHE A 98 -13.03 -5.88 7.54
CA PHE A 98 -12.11 -5.14 8.39
C PHE A 98 -12.21 -5.67 9.82
N GLN A 99 -11.08 -6.05 10.42
CA GLN A 99 -11.03 -6.50 11.81
C GLN A 99 -9.91 -5.80 12.57
N ILE A 100 -10.15 -5.44 13.85
CA ILE A 100 -9.07 -5.04 14.75
C ILE A 100 -8.56 -6.32 15.40
N VAL A 101 -7.27 -6.58 15.25
CA VAL A 101 -6.63 -7.81 15.73
C VAL A 101 -5.46 -7.49 16.66
N ASP A 102 -5.26 -8.35 17.66
CA ASP A 102 -4.07 -8.31 18.49
C ASP A 102 -2.94 -9.11 17.83
N VAL A 103 -2.06 -8.43 17.13
CA VAL A 103 -0.89 -9.05 16.49
C VAL A 103 0.37 -8.81 17.32
N ASN A 104 0.32 -9.21 18.58
CA ASN A 104 1.51 -9.22 19.45
C ASN A 104 2.42 -10.43 19.22
N LYS A 105 1.99 -11.41 18.42
CA LYS A 105 2.83 -12.53 17.99
C LYS A 105 3.39 -12.22 16.61
N PRO A 106 4.64 -11.77 16.51
CA PRO A 106 5.29 -11.60 15.22
C PRO A 106 5.43 -12.95 14.52
N PHE A 107 5.54 -12.93 13.20
CA PHE A 107 6.11 -14.05 12.48
C PHE A 107 7.53 -14.26 13.02
N ASN A 108 7.77 -15.35 13.74
CA ASN A 108 9.01 -15.57 14.50
C ASN A 108 10.28 -15.57 13.64
N GLU A 109 10.16 -15.53 12.32
CA GLU A 109 11.25 -15.73 11.37
C GLU A 109 11.60 -14.48 10.54
N PHE A 110 10.80 -13.41 10.61
CA PHE A 110 11.01 -12.20 9.80
C PHE A 110 11.17 -10.95 10.67
N PRO A 111 11.98 -9.98 10.21
CA PRO A 111 12.02 -8.66 10.82
C PRO A 111 10.63 -8.04 10.89
N HIS A 112 10.28 -7.43 12.01
CA HIS A 112 8.98 -6.83 12.22
C HIS A 112 9.08 -5.63 13.15
N THR A 113 8.07 -4.77 13.09
CA THR A 113 7.94 -3.62 14.00
C THR A 113 7.52 -4.07 15.39
N LEU A 114 8.10 -3.45 16.42
CA LEU A 114 7.80 -3.70 17.82
C LEU A 114 6.86 -2.64 18.40
N ASN A 115 6.22 -2.95 19.53
CA ASN A 115 5.38 -2.03 20.31
C ASN A 115 4.18 -1.45 19.53
N LYS A 116 3.52 -2.30 18.74
CA LYS A 116 2.26 -1.96 18.08
C LYS A 116 1.18 -1.72 19.13
N GLU A 117 0.36 -0.69 18.95
CA GLU A 117 -0.77 -0.38 19.84
C GLU A 117 -2.04 -1.09 19.38
N GLU A 118 -2.38 -0.94 18.11
CA GLU A 118 -3.53 -1.58 17.47
C GLU A 118 -3.15 -1.98 16.04
N THR A 119 -3.79 -3.01 15.52
CA THR A 119 -3.59 -3.47 14.13
C THR A 119 -4.94 -3.71 13.46
N LEU A 120 -5.13 -3.10 12.29
CA LEU A 120 -6.19 -3.42 11.36
C LEU A 120 -5.77 -4.60 10.50
N GLU A 121 -6.59 -5.64 10.43
CA GLU A 121 -6.54 -6.70 9.42
C GLU A 121 -7.59 -6.39 8.35
N ILE A 122 -7.20 -6.41 7.09
CA ILE A 122 -8.06 -6.29 5.92
C ILE A 122 -7.99 -7.61 5.18
N THR A 123 -9.10 -8.32 5.07
CA THR A 123 -9.17 -9.62 4.43
C THR A 123 -9.74 -9.52 3.01
N TYR A 124 -9.05 -10.16 2.06
CA TYR A 124 -9.49 -10.32 0.68
C TYR A 124 -9.46 -11.80 0.29
N ILE A 125 -10.38 -12.22 -0.57
CA ILE A 125 -10.42 -13.57 -1.14
C ILE A 125 -10.42 -13.46 -2.66
N ASP A 126 -9.55 -14.20 -3.32
CA ASP A 126 -9.55 -14.34 -4.77
C ASP A 126 -10.70 -15.26 -5.21
N GLU A 127 -11.65 -14.72 -5.97
CA GLU A 127 -12.81 -15.46 -6.47
C GLU A 127 -12.45 -16.59 -7.45
N ILE A 128 -11.26 -16.56 -8.05
CA ILE A 128 -10.82 -17.56 -9.03
C ILE A 128 -10.19 -18.76 -8.35
N THR A 129 -9.30 -18.52 -7.39
CA THR A 129 -8.45 -19.56 -6.79
C THR A 129 -8.80 -19.87 -5.34
N ASN A 130 -9.63 -19.05 -4.68
CA ASN A 130 -9.89 -19.07 -3.23
C ASN A 130 -8.64 -18.81 -2.37
N VAL A 131 -7.62 -18.18 -2.95
CA VAL A 131 -6.46 -17.71 -2.17
C VAL A 131 -6.89 -16.53 -1.31
N THR A 132 -6.50 -16.54 -0.04
CA THR A 132 -6.77 -15.45 0.89
C THR A 132 -5.56 -14.55 1.02
N LEU A 133 -5.78 -13.24 0.89
CA LEU A 133 -4.79 -12.19 1.16
C LEU A 133 -5.24 -11.39 2.39
N LYS A 134 -4.33 -11.24 3.34
CA LYS A 134 -4.55 -10.41 4.53
C LYS A 134 -3.52 -9.28 4.55
N GLN A 135 -4.02 -8.06 4.62
CA GLN A 135 -3.19 -6.85 4.75
C GLN A 135 -3.33 -6.31 6.18
N TYR A 136 -2.21 -6.06 6.82
CA TYR A 136 -2.15 -5.61 8.21
C TYR A 136 -1.59 -4.20 8.26
N ILE A 137 -2.30 -3.30 8.94
CA ILE A 137 -1.87 -1.92 9.18
C ILE A 137 -1.82 -1.69 10.69
N SER A 138 -0.64 -1.38 11.21
CA SER A 138 -0.46 -1.15 12.65
C SER A 138 -0.14 0.30 12.95
N VAL A 139 -0.66 0.78 14.08
CA VAL A 139 -0.37 2.09 14.68
C VAL A 139 0.50 1.95 15.91
N PHE A 140 1.19 3.03 16.27
CA PHE A 140 2.11 3.08 17.39
C PHE A 140 1.78 4.27 18.31
N LYS A 141 1.96 4.09 19.61
CA LYS A 141 1.68 5.12 20.60
C LYS A 141 2.55 6.36 20.39
N ASN A 142 1.91 7.52 20.38
CA ASN A 142 2.58 8.83 20.25
C ASN A 142 3.49 8.95 19.02
N SER A 143 3.12 8.31 17.92
CA SER A 143 3.87 8.32 16.67
C SER A 143 2.94 8.52 15.49
N ASP A 144 3.45 9.08 14.39
CA ASP A 144 2.75 9.18 13.11
C ASP A 144 3.14 8.05 12.13
N VAL A 145 3.87 7.06 12.62
CA VAL A 145 4.28 5.90 11.85
C VAL A 145 3.12 4.92 11.71
N LEU A 146 2.92 4.44 10.49
CA LEU A 146 2.10 3.28 10.17
C LEU A 146 3.04 2.16 9.69
N SER A 147 2.80 0.92 10.08
CA SER A 147 3.48 -0.22 9.47
C SER A 147 2.50 -1.08 8.70
N SER A 148 2.93 -1.57 7.54
CA SER A 148 2.13 -2.44 6.68
C SER A 148 2.87 -3.72 6.35
N TYR A 149 2.15 -4.84 6.30
CA TYR A 149 2.63 -6.11 5.74
C TYR A 149 1.48 -6.93 5.18
N LEU A 150 1.81 -7.89 4.31
CA LEU A 150 0.85 -8.81 3.70
C LEU A 150 1.11 -10.25 4.13
N LYS A 151 0.04 -11.01 4.20
CA LYS A 151 0.06 -12.46 4.36
C LYS A 151 -0.82 -13.09 3.28
N VAL A 152 -0.26 -14.06 2.54
CA VAL A 152 -1.00 -14.87 1.56
C VAL A 152 -1.21 -16.26 2.13
N GLU A 153 -2.43 -16.73 2.11
CA GLU A 153 -2.83 -18.08 2.55
C GLU A 153 -3.44 -18.80 1.35
N ASN A 154 -2.73 -19.82 0.87
CA ASN A 154 -3.27 -20.69 -0.17
C ASN A 154 -3.96 -21.90 0.49
N THR A 155 -5.27 -21.88 0.52
CA THR A 155 -6.12 -22.98 1.01
C THR A 155 -6.72 -23.79 -0.13
N SER A 156 -6.37 -23.47 -1.38
CA SER A 156 -6.79 -24.23 -2.55
C SER A 156 -5.98 -25.51 -2.72
N ASN A 157 -6.45 -26.41 -3.57
CA ASN A 157 -5.71 -27.63 -3.96
C ASN A 157 -4.76 -27.38 -5.14
N GLN A 158 -4.58 -26.14 -5.57
CA GLN A 158 -3.77 -25.73 -6.72
C GLN A 158 -2.48 -25.05 -6.27
N ASN A 159 -1.41 -25.27 -7.01
CA ASN A 159 -0.18 -24.55 -6.79
C ASN A 159 -0.29 -23.12 -7.35
N ILE A 160 0.23 -22.15 -6.60
CA ILE A 160 0.36 -20.76 -7.05
C ILE A 160 1.83 -20.34 -6.97
N ASN A 161 2.23 -19.45 -7.88
CA ASN A 161 3.55 -18.83 -7.86
C ASN A 161 3.39 -17.33 -7.61
N ILE A 162 3.86 -16.87 -6.44
CA ILE A 162 3.83 -15.45 -6.08
C ILE A 162 5.05 -14.78 -6.71
N GLN A 163 4.84 -14.01 -7.77
CA GLN A 163 5.89 -13.25 -8.44
C GLN A 163 6.16 -11.90 -7.79
N ARG A 164 5.13 -11.32 -7.19
CA ARG A 164 5.21 -10.02 -6.52
C ARG A 164 4.26 -9.98 -5.33
N LEU A 165 4.76 -9.45 -4.25
CA LEU A 165 4.00 -9.16 -3.04
C LEU A 165 4.62 -7.93 -2.39
N LEU A 166 4.13 -6.74 -2.73
CA LEU A 166 4.57 -5.47 -2.16
C LEU A 166 3.78 -5.19 -0.89
N SER A 167 4.44 -4.74 0.15
CA SER A 167 3.83 -4.58 1.48
C SER A 167 3.01 -3.30 1.65
N LEU A 168 3.16 -2.34 0.73
CA LEU A 168 2.45 -1.06 0.76
C LEU A 168 2.12 -0.61 -0.65
N GLN A 169 0.95 0.00 -0.82
CA GLN A 169 0.56 0.78 -1.99
C GLN A 169 -0.12 2.06 -1.52
N LEU A 170 0.31 3.20 -2.04
CA LEU A 170 -0.33 4.49 -1.81
C LEU A 170 -0.39 5.29 -3.10
N ASP A 171 -1.57 5.76 -3.44
CA ASP A 171 -1.81 6.64 -4.58
C ASP A 171 -1.97 8.09 -4.11
N PHE A 172 -1.41 9.03 -4.87
CA PHE A 172 -1.50 10.47 -4.63
C PHE A 172 -1.91 11.18 -5.91
N GLU A 173 -2.76 12.19 -5.78
CA GLU A 173 -3.14 13.06 -6.88
C GLU A 173 -2.19 14.25 -6.93
N ALA A 174 -1.31 14.27 -7.94
CA ALA A 174 -0.39 15.38 -8.16
C ALA A 174 0.14 15.38 -9.59
N SER A 175 0.46 16.55 -10.12
CA SER A 175 1.00 16.70 -11.47
C SER A 175 2.42 16.14 -11.60
N GLU A 176 3.17 16.15 -10.51
CA GLU A 176 4.51 15.59 -10.38
C GLU A 176 4.83 15.23 -8.93
N ALA A 177 5.78 14.34 -8.76
CA ALA A 177 6.34 13.98 -7.48
C ALA A 177 7.87 14.04 -7.53
N ILE A 178 8.49 14.16 -6.36
CA ILE A 178 9.93 14.06 -6.24
C ILE A 178 10.23 12.91 -5.28
N MET A 179 11.06 11.98 -5.73
CA MET A 179 11.56 10.89 -4.91
C MET A 179 12.99 11.20 -4.49
N TYR A 180 13.24 11.23 -3.19
CA TYR A 180 14.59 11.32 -2.63
C TYR A 180 15.04 9.92 -2.22
N THR A 181 16.22 9.53 -2.68
CA THR A 181 16.85 8.25 -2.36
C THR A 181 18.15 8.47 -1.60
N LEU A 182 18.57 7.48 -0.84
CA LEU A 182 19.83 7.44 -0.13
C LEU A 182 20.73 6.40 -0.78
N ASP A 183 21.58 6.83 -1.70
CA ASP A 183 22.36 5.98 -2.56
C ASP A 183 23.84 5.96 -2.14
N GLY A 184 24.57 4.98 -2.59
CA GLY A 184 26.00 4.96 -2.33
C GLY A 184 26.69 3.67 -2.68
N ALA A 185 27.85 3.52 -2.09
CA ALA A 185 28.70 2.35 -2.17
C ALA A 185 29.52 2.26 -0.89
N TRP A 186 30.33 1.25 -0.73
CA TRP A 186 31.25 1.11 0.40
C TRP A 186 32.03 2.41 0.66
N CYS A 187 32.02 2.87 1.90
CA CYS A 187 32.63 4.12 2.39
C CYS A 187 32.08 5.40 1.76
N ARG A 188 30.96 5.34 1.06
CA ARG A 188 30.24 6.47 0.47
C ARG A 188 28.75 6.23 0.48
N GLU A 189 28.24 5.76 1.60
CA GLU A 189 26.81 5.45 1.77
C GLU A 189 25.97 6.71 1.99
N ARG A 190 24.68 6.60 1.69
CA ARG A 190 23.63 7.58 2.03
C ARG A 190 23.80 8.95 1.39
N ASN A 191 24.28 9.01 0.16
CA ASN A 191 24.23 10.26 -0.60
C ASN A 191 22.77 10.52 -1.03
N ILE A 192 22.28 11.72 -0.76
CA ILE A 192 20.92 12.09 -1.12
C ILE A 192 20.87 12.38 -2.61
N ASN A 193 20.03 11.65 -3.33
CA ASN A 193 19.70 11.91 -4.73
C ASN A 193 18.23 12.34 -4.85
N LYS A 194 17.97 13.21 -5.83
CA LYS A 194 16.65 13.78 -6.10
C LYS A 194 16.21 13.38 -7.51
N HIS A 195 15.08 12.69 -7.59
CA HIS A 195 14.50 12.20 -8.84
C HIS A 195 13.15 12.87 -9.08
N HIS A 196 13.04 13.62 -10.18
CA HIS A 196 11.75 14.17 -10.62
C HIS A 196 10.95 13.08 -11.32
N VAL A 197 9.75 12.82 -10.84
CA VAL A 197 8.85 11.78 -11.35
C VAL A 197 7.64 12.45 -11.99
N LYS A 198 7.61 12.39 -13.33
CA LYS A 198 6.52 12.93 -14.14
C LYS A 198 6.34 12.07 -15.37
N ASN A 199 5.18 11.42 -15.50
CA ASN A 199 4.88 10.49 -16.59
C ASN A 199 5.96 9.43 -16.80
N THR A 200 6.47 8.88 -15.70
CA THR A 200 7.57 7.91 -15.71
C THR A 200 7.54 7.04 -14.46
N ILE A 201 8.37 6.03 -14.47
CA ILE A 201 8.62 5.18 -13.30
C ILE A 201 10.01 5.51 -12.76
N CYS A 202 10.08 5.82 -11.46
CA CYS A 202 11.34 5.88 -10.73
C CYS A 202 11.38 4.70 -9.75
N MET A 203 12.46 3.92 -9.78
CA MET A 203 12.59 2.69 -9.01
C MET A 203 13.99 2.56 -8.43
N ILE A 204 14.03 2.09 -7.18
CA ILE A 204 15.26 1.57 -6.55
C ILE A 204 15.04 0.10 -6.19
N GLU A 205 16.12 -0.69 -6.24
CA GLU A 205 16.06 -2.10 -5.88
C GLU A 205 17.40 -2.60 -5.34
N SER A 206 17.36 -3.66 -4.54
CA SER A 206 18.51 -4.48 -4.22
C SER A 206 18.27 -5.92 -4.66
N ARG A 207 19.26 -6.51 -5.33
CA ARG A 207 19.29 -7.92 -5.77
C ARG A 207 20.46 -8.70 -5.19
N SER A 208 21.17 -8.12 -4.23
CA SER A 208 22.41 -8.67 -3.69
C SER A 208 22.25 -9.46 -2.39
N GLY A 209 21.01 -9.72 -1.98
CA GLY A 209 20.68 -10.49 -0.78
C GLY A 209 20.67 -9.67 0.51
N PHE A 210 20.95 -8.36 0.44
CA PHE A 210 20.82 -7.43 1.56
C PHE A 210 20.36 -6.05 1.08
N SER A 211 19.59 -5.35 1.93
CA SER A 211 18.79 -4.21 1.52
C SER A 211 19.56 -2.91 1.28
N SER A 212 20.75 -2.72 1.82
CA SER A 212 21.43 -1.41 1.78
C SER A 212 22.75 -1.43 1.03
N ASN A 213 22.81 -2.14 -0.10
CA ASN A 213 24.02 -2.23 -0.91
C ASN A 213 24.28 -0.94 -1.72
N LEU A 214 23.44 -0.67 -2.72
CA LEU A 214 23.53 0.53 -3.57
C LEU A 214 22.53 1.59 -3.14
N HIS A 215 21.38 1.16 -2.67
CA HIS A 215 20.28 2.00 -2.23
C HIS A 215 19.89 1.62 -0.79
N ASN A 216 19.71 2.61 0.06
CA ASN A 216 19.11 2.38 1.37
C ASN A 216 17.60 2.15 1.19
N PRO A 217 16.98 1.20 1.91
CA PRO A 217 15.55 0.94 1.81
C PRO A 217 14.70 2.01 2.53
N PHE A 218 15.08 3.26 2.37
CA PHE A 218 14.39 4.44 2.89
C PHE A 218 14.27 5.48 1.79
N VAL A 219 13.06 5.89 1.51
CA VAL A 219 12.74 6.91 0.52
C VAL A 219 11.87 8.00 1.11
N ILE A 220 11.99 9.21 0.59
CA ILE A 220 11.11 10.33 0.88
C ILE A 220 10.43 10.75 -0.42
N PHE A 221 9.13 11.01 -0.35
CA PHE A 221 8.35 11.56 -1.44
C PHE A 221 7.91 12.97 -1.07
N GLU A 222 8.20 13.91 -1.96
CA GLU A 222 7.61 15.24 -1.96
C GLU A 222 6.50 15.22 -3.02
N ILE A 223 5.26 15.31 -2.56
CA ILE A 223 4.08 15.32 -3.41
C ILE A 223 3.52 16.73 -3.44
N GLU A 224 3.34 17.27 -4.63
CA GLU A 224 2.82 18.62 -4.82
C GLU A 224 1.50 18.82 -4.08
N ASN A 225 1.42 19.85 -3.23
CA ASN A 225 0.27 20.21 -2.38
C ASN A 225 -0.12 19.20 -1.27
N GLU A 226 0.50 18.01 -1.22
CA GLU A 226 0.23 16.97 -0.21
C GLU A 226 1.28 16.96 0.91
N GLY A 227 2.51 17.40 0.62
CA GLY A 227 3.62 17.46 1.58
C GLY A 227 4.63 16.34 1.40
N TYR A 228 5.23 15.89 2.51
CA TYR A 228 6.29 14.88 2.53
C TYR A 228 5.80 13.61 3.17
N PHE A 229 6.05 12.48 2.49
CA PHE A 229 5.83 11.14 3.00
C PHE A 229 7.15 10.38 2.96
N SER A 230 7.35 9.47 3.89
CA SER A 230 8.53 8.60 3.88
C SER A 230 8.13 7.15 4.05
N SER A 231 8.86 6.27 3.39
CA SER A 231 8.75 4.83 3.56
C SER A 231 10.10 4.26 3.95
N ASN A 232 10.08 3.24 4.80
CA ASN A 232 11.26 2.49 5.18
C ASN A 232 10.92 1.00 5.27
N LEU A 233 11.62 0.19 4.51
CA LEU A 233 11.46 -1.26 4.57
C LEU A 233 12.16 -1.81 5.82
N VAL A 234 11.43 -2.56 6.63
CA VAL A 234 12.00 -3.22 7.83
C VAL A 234 12.72 -4.53 7.48
N TYR A 235 12.47 -5.08 6.30
CA TYR A 235 13.08 -6.31 5.82
C TYR A 235 14.53 -6.10 5.37
N SER A 236 15.39 -7.08 5.66
CA SER A 236 16.79 -7.10 5.20
C SER A 236 16.97 -8.21 4.16
N GLY A 237 17.05 -7.84 2.89
CA GLY A 237 17.15 -8.77 1.77
C GLY A 237 16.91 -8.05 0.45
N ASN A 238 16.54 -8.80 -0.59
CA ASN A 238 16.17 -8.19 -1.86
C ASN A 238 14.88 -7.38 -1.70
N HIS A 239 14.88 -6.16 -2.23
CA HIS A 239 13.72 -5.28 -2.17
C HIS A 239 13.56 -4.49 -3.45
N LYS A 240 12.38 -3.91 -3.61
CA LYS A 240 12.02 -2.99 -4.67
C LYS A 240 11.10 -1.92 -4.11
N GLU A 241 11.40 -0.66 -4.39
CA GLU A 241 10.58 0.49 -4.08
C GLU A 241 10.43 1.33 -5.34
N LEU A 242 9.23 1.71 -5.68
CA LEU A 242 8.98 2.48 -6.90
C LEU A 242 7.87 3.51 -6.73
N ILE A 243 7.96 4.57 -7.51
CA ILE A 243 6.86 5.49 -7.77
C ILE A 243 6.59 5.54 -9.28
N GLU A 244 5.36 5.33 -9.67
CA GLU A 244 4.89 5.45 -11.04
C GLU A 244 3.96 6.65 -11.16
N SER A 245 4.30 7.59 -12.05
CA SER A 245 3.51 8.77 -12.36
C SER A 245 2.84 8.60 -13.71
N THR A 246 1.54 8.87 -13.78
CA THR A 246 0.73 8.77 -14.99
C THR A 246 0.34 10.14 -15.56
N PHE A 247 -0.12 10.17 -16.83
CA PHE A 247 -0.63 11.40 -17.46
C PHE A 247 -1.91 11.94 -16.81
N SER A 248 -2.64 11.11 -16.07
CA SER A 248 -3.88 11.47 -15.38
C SER A 248 -3.64 12.10 -14.01
N TYR A 249 -2.43 12.59 -13.73
CA TYR A 249 -2.05 13.22 -12.44
C TYR A 249 -2.07 12.26 -11.24
N TRP A 250 -1.98 10.97 -11.46
CA TRP A 250 -1.86 9.97 -10.41
C TRP A 250 -0.42 9.50 -10.25
N ASN A 251 0.00 9.43 -9.01
CA ASN A 251 1.29 8.89 -8.61
C ASN A 251 1.05 7.72 -7.67
N ARG A 252 1.48 6.53 -8.08
CA ARG A 252 1.43 5.32 -7.25
C ARG A 252 2.78 5.01 -6.70
N PHE A 253 2.86 4.92 -5.39
CA PHE A 253 4.00 4.38 -4.66
C PHE A 253 3.71 2.93 -4.24
N ASN A 254 4.68 2.06 -4.48
CA ASN A 254 4.70 0.66 -4.06
C ASN A 254 6.03 0.30 -3.40
#